data_e3864d889d2c6c5c05a4c2da0fce0165
#
_entry.id   e3864d889d2c6c5c05a4c2da0fce0165
#
_cell.length_a   1.000
_cell.length_b   1.000
_cell.length_c   1.000
_cell.angle_alpha   90.00
_cell.angle_beta   90.00
_cell.angle_gamma   90.00
#
_symmetry.space_group_name_H-M   'P 1'
#
loop_
_entity.id
_entity.type
_entity.pdbx_description
1 polymer ?
#
loop_
_entity_poly.entity_id
_entity_poly.type
_entity_poly.pdbx_seq_one_letter_code
_entity_poly.pdbx_strand_id
1 'polypeptide(L)' 'MNPNELKAVMKRNEDTQEKLADALCLDVSGVNNRINGRVEFRRSEINIIRQRYNLSAEDTVRIFFEDEMS' A
#
# COMPACT_ATOMS: atom_id res chain seq x y z
N MET A 1 -9.08 -2.87 2.81
CA MET A 1 -7.92 -2.87 1.90
C MET A 1 -7.66 -4.28 1.37
N ASN A 2 -7.12 -4.38 0.19
CA ASN A 2 -6.77 -5.67 -0.41
C ASN A 2 -5.25 -5.86 -0.39
N PRO A 3 -4.70 -6.57 0.60
CA PRO A 3 -3.25 -6.70 0.73
C PRO A 3 -2.61 -7.45 -0.43
N ASN A 4 -3.31 -8.39 -1.04
CA ASN A 4 -2.78 -9.13 -2.17
C ASN A 4 -2.58 -8.24 -3.39
N GLU A 5 -3.49 -7.31 -3.62
CA GLU A 5 -3.36 -6.33 -4.71
C GLU A 5 -2.17 -5.41 -4.46
N LEU A 6 -2.01 -4.93 -3.24
CA LEU A 6 -0.87 -4.08 -2.91
C LEU A 6 0.45 -4.82 -3.09
N LYS A 7 0.53 -6.06 -2.61
CA LYS A 7 1.73 -6.87 -2.77
C LYS A 7 2.05 -7.12 -4.25
N ALA A 8 1.03 -7.35 -5.07
CA ALA A 8 1.21 -7.53 -6.51
C ALA A 8 1.78 -6.28 -7.18
N VAL A 9 1.28 -5.10 -6.79
CA VAL A 9 1.79 -3.84 -7.30
C VAL A 9 3.25 -3.64 -6.90
N MET A 10 3.57 -3.92 -5.65
CA MET A 10 4.96 -3.81 -5.18
C MET A 10 5.87 -4.73 -5.97
N LYS A 11 5.45 -5.96 -6.20
CA LYS A 11 6.25 -6.93 -6.93
C LYS A 11 6.48 -6.49 -8.37
N ARG A 12 5.44 -5.98 -9.04
CA ARG A 12 5.58 -5.48 -10.42
C ARG A 12 6.57 -4.33 -10.50
N ASN A 13 6.68 -3.53 -9.45
CA ASN A 13 7.59 -2.39 -9.40
C ASN A 13 8.95 -2.76 -8.77
N GLU A 14 9.17 -4.02 -8.50
CA GLU A 14 10.40 -4.50 -7.87
C GLU A 14 10.70 -3.76 -6.57
N ASP A 15 9.66 -3.47 -5.82
CA ASP A 15 9.76 -2.74 -4.56
C ASP A 15 9.76 -3.70 -3.37
N THR A 16 10.27 -3.21 -2.25
CA THR A 16 10.33 -3.99 -1.01
C THR A 16 9.65 -3.21 0.11
N GLN A 17 9.31 -3.91 1.19
CA GLN A 17 8.73 -3.25 2.36
C GLN A 17 9.71 -2.25 2.97
N GLU A 18 11.02 -2.52 2.91
CA GLU A 18 12.02 -1.60 3.41
C GLU A 18 12.04 -0.30 2.62
N LYS A 19 12.01 -0.39 1.30
CA LYS A 19 11.99 0.79 0.43
C LYS A 19 10.70 1.57 0.61
N LEU A 20 9.58 0.86 0.71
CA LEU A 20 8.30 1.51 0.93
C LEU A 20 8.25 2.20 2.29
N ALA A 21 8.80 1.57 3.33
CA ALA A 21 8.89 2.16 4.66
C ALA A 21 9.66 3.48 4.61
N ASP A 22 10.79 3.50 3.92
CA ASP A 22 11.56 4.73 3.73
C ASP A 22 10.72 5.81 3.09
N ALA A 23 10.00 5.46 2.03
CA ALA A 23 9.15 6.42 1.32
C ALA A 23 8.05 6.99 2.20
N LEU A 24 7.54 6.19 3.14
CA LEU A 24 6.46 6.58 4.04
C LEU A 24 6.95 7.15 5.38
N CYS A 25 8.25 7.23 5.56
CA CYS A 25 8.85 7.64 6.84
C CYS A 25 8.42 6.72 8.00
N LEU A 26 8.34 5.44 7.71
CA LEU A 26 7.98 4.40 8.68
C LEU A 26 9.11 3.40 8.77
N ASP A 27 9.06 2.54 9.79
CA ASP A 27 9.93 1.37 9.83
C ASP A 27 9.22 0.20 9.11
N VAL A 28 9.94 -0.89 8.90
CA VAL A 28 9.38 -2.08 8.23
C VAL A 28 8.20 -2.65 9.01
N SER A 29 8.29 -2.64 10.34
CA SER A 29 7.17 -3.09 11.19
C SER A 29 5.91 -2.30 10.95
N GLY A 30 6.06 -0.98 10.80
CA GLY A 30 4.92 -0.10 10.52
C GLY A 30 4.24 -0.43 9.21
N VAL A 31 5.04 -0.67 8.16
CA VAL A 31 4.50 -1.07 6.85
C VAL A 31 3.83 -2.44 6.95
N ASN A 32 4.49 -3.38 7.59
CA ASN A 32 3.97 -4.74 7.75
C ASN A 32 2.62 -4.73 8.48
N ASN A 33 2.52 -3.96 9.56
CA ASN A 33 1.26 -3.84 10.30
C ASN A 33 0.13 -3.29 9.44
N ARG A 34 0.43 -2.34 8.57
CA ARG A 34 -0.57 -1.76 7.69
C ARG A 34 -0.98 -2.74 6.59
N ILE A 35 -0.03 -3.45 6.00
CA ILE A 35 -0.33 -4.45 4.98
C ILE A 35 -1.19 -5.57 5.57
N ASN A 36 -0.92 -5.98 6.81
CA ASN A 36 -1.66 -7.05 7.46
C ASN A 36 -2.98 -6.60 8.09
N GLY A 37 -3.32 -5.33 7.95
CA GLY A 37 -4.60 -4.82 8.41
C GLY A 37 -4.69 -4.50 9.89
N ARG A 38 -3.58 -4.53 10.62
CA ARG A 38 -3.57 -4.16 12.04
C ARG A 38 -3.67 -2.66 12.25
N VAL A 39 -3.15 -1.90 11.30
CA VAL A 39 -3.18 -0.43 11.29
C VAL A 39 -3.62 -0.02 9.89
N GLU A 40 -4.47 0.98 9.80
CA GLU A 40 -4.90 1.49 8.51
C GLU A 40 -3.87 2.45 7.93
N PHE A 41 -3.72 2.43 6.60
CA PHE A 41 -2.94 3.46 5.92
C PHE A 41 -3.61 4.81 6.08
N ARG A 42 -2.81 5.83 6.37
CA ARG A 42 -3.30 7.20 6.41
C ARG A 42 -3.48 7.72 4.99
N ARG A 43 -4.33 8.73 4.86
CA ARG A 43 -4.55 9.35 3.54
C ARG A 43 -3.24 9.83 2.90
N SER A 44 -2.38 10.46 3.69
CA SER A 44 -1.09 10.92 3.18
C SER A 44 -0.22 9.78 2.68
N GLU A 45 -0.27 8.65 3.38
CA GLU A 45 0.49 7.45 2.98
C GLU A 45 -0.07 6.86 1.71
N ILE A 46 -1.38 6.82 1.57
CA ILE A 46 -2.03 6.33 0.35
C ILE A 46 -1.64 7.21 -0.84
N ASN A 47 -1.59 8.52 -0.65
CA ASN A 47 -1.18 9.44 -1.71
C ASN A 47 0.27 9.19 -2.14
N ILE A 48 1.15 8.93 -1.19
CA ILE A 48 2.55 8.62 -1.49
C ILE A 48 2.63 7.32 -2.29
N ILE A 49 1.92 6.30 -1.87
CA ILE A 49 1.89 5.01 -2.56
C ILE A 49 1.33 5.18 -3.98
N ARG A 50 0.27 5.94 -4.11
CA ARG A 50 -0.34 6.21 -5.40
C ARG A 50 0.65 6.85 -6.38
N GLN A 51 1.41 7.82 -5.91
CA GLN A 51 2.40 8.48 -6.74
C GLN A 51 3.59 7.57 -7.03
N ARG A 52 4.02 6.81 -6.02
CA ARG A 52 5.18 5.93 -6.14
C ARG A 52 5.00 4.86 -7.21
N TYR A 53 3.80 4.30 -7.30
CA TYR A 53 3.49 3.24 -8.25
C TYR A 53 2.68 3.73 -9.45
N ASN A 54 2.45 5.03 -9.54
CA ASN A 54 1.67 5.63 -10.62
C ASN A 54 0.29 4.97 -10.76
N LEU A 55 -0.41 4.82 -9.64
CA LEU A 55 -1.70 4.17 -9.62
C LEU A 55 -2.80 5.11 -10.15
N SER A 56 -3.71 4.53 -10.92
CA SER A 56 -4.92 5.26 -11.34
C SER A 56 -5.88 5.38 -10.16
N ALA A 57 -6.91 6.20 -10.32
CA ALA A 57 -7.95 6.30 -9.30
C ALA A 57 -8.64 4.94 -9.08
N GLU A 58 -8.88 4.19 -10.15
CA GLU A 58 -9.48 2.86 -10.06
C GLU A 58 -8.58 1.89 -9.30
N ASP A 59 -7.29 1.90 -9.58
CA ASP A 59 -6.33 1.06 -8.88
C ASP A 59 -6.30 1.39 -7.40
N THR A 60 -6.31 2.67 -7.08
CA THR A 60 -6.29 3.14 -5.69
C THR A 60 -7.53 2.65 -4.94
N VAL A 61 -8.69 2.78 -5.55
CA VAL A 61 -9.94 2.30 -4.95
C VAL A 61 -9.88 0.79 -4.75
N ARG A 62 -9.43 0.05 -5.76
CA ARG A 62 -9.36 -1.40 -5.70
C ARG A 62 -8.45 -1.88 -4.59
N ILE A 63 -7.33 -1.22 -4.39
CA ILE A 63 -6.34 -1.63 -3.39
C ILE A 63 -6.77 -1.21 -1.99
N PHE A 64 -7.21 0.02 -1.82
CA PHE A 64 -7.36 0.60 -0.48
C PHE A 64 -8.80 0.71 0.00
N PHE A 65 -9.77 0.77 -0.88
CA PHE A 65 -11.15 1.11 -0.51
C PHE A 65 -12.18 0.03 -0.85
N GLU A 66 -11.79 -1.05 -1.51
CA GLU A 66 -12.69 -2.18 -1.73
C GLU A 66 -12.41 -3.26 -0.71
N ASP A 67 -13.48 -3.85 -0.18
CA ASP A 67 -13.38 -4.97 0.71
C ASP A 67 -13.33 -6.26 -0.09
N GLU A 68 -12.54 -7.22 0.38
CA GLU A 68 -12.48 -8.53 -0.23
C GLU A 68 -13.79 -9.29 -0.12
N MET A 69 -14.62 -8.89 0.84
CA MET A 69 -15.88 -9.55 1.13
C MET A 69 -17.02 -9.12 0.24
N SER A 70 -16.83 -8.08 -0.52
CA SER A 70 -17.89 -7.55 -1.38
C SER A 70 -18.33 -8.52 -2.45
#